data_8d8f6db6d6a5de5adf2da00705a20e9c
#
_entry.id   8d8f6db6d6a5de5adf2da00705a20e9c
#
_cell.length_a   1.000
_cell.length_b   1.000
_cell.length_c   1.000
_cell.angle_alpha   90.00
_cell.angle_beta   90.00
_cell.angle_gamma   90.00
#
_symmetry.space_group_name_H-M   'P 1'
#
loop_
_entity.id
_entity.type
_entity.pdbx_description
1 polymer ?
#
loop_
_entity_poly.entity_id
_entity_poly.type
_entity_poly.pdbx_seq_one_letter_code
_entity_poly.pdbx_strand_id
1 'polypeptide(L)'
;MQNTPHAPVMDARINRHVFVCTGASCSEHDSAATLEAFRAVLKQAGLLYGKRGSMAGTVVLTTCGSVGFCNCGPAVLVYPDGVWYHSVTAADVPEIVSEHFQNNRVVSRLVGLKLTV
;
A
#
# COMPACT_ATOMS: atom_id res chain seq x y z
N MET A 1 35.04 -5.87 12.45
CA MET A 1 33.96 -4.90 12.65
C MET A 1 33.37 -4.50 11.32
N GLN A 2 32.08 -4.60 11.19
CA GLN A 2 31.39 -4.23 9.98
C GLN A 2 31.22 -2.73 9.88
N ASN A 3 31.48 -2.19 8.70
CA ASN A 3 31.23 -0.78 8.42
C ASN A 3 30.03 -0.61 7.51
N THR A 4 29.04 -1.47 7.71
CA THR A 4 27.81 -1.41 6.94
C THR A 4 27.07 -0.12 7.25
N PRO A 5 26.72 0.68 6.23
CA PRO A 5 25.93 1.87 6.47
C PRO A 5 24.61 1.54 7.15
N HIS A 6 24.22 2.36 8.10
CA HIS A 6 22.95 2.19 8.79
C HIS A 6 21.92 3.13 8.17
N ALA A 7 20.92 2.55 7.53
CA ALA A 7 19.83 3.32 6.93
C ALA A 7 18.69 3.49 7.94
N PRO A 8 17.99 4.64 7.92
CA PRO A 8 16.85 4.83 8.84
C PRO A 8 15.82 3.72 8.79
N VAL A 9 15.62 3.10 7.64
CA VAL A 9 14.67 2.00 7.50
C VAL A 9 15.02 0.79 8.37
N MET A 10 16.29 0.65 8.74
CA MET A 10 16.73 -0.47 9.59
C MET A 10 16.23 -0.33 11.02
N ASP A 11 15.90 0.88 11.45
CA ASP A 11 15.33 1.14 12.78
C ASP A 11 13.80 1.24 12.72
N ALA A 12 13.23 1.28 11.55
CA ALA A 12 11.80 1.49 11.38
C ALA A 12 11.02 0.24 11.80
N ARG A 13 9.84 0.46 12.37
CA ARG A 13 8.93 -0.63 12.75
C ARG A 13 7.89 -0.82 11.66
N ILE A 14 8.36 -1.08 10.45
CA ILE A 14 7.49 -1.27 9.30
C ILE A 14 6.77 -2.60 9.45
N ASN A 15 5.44 -2.55 9.41
CA ASN A 15 4.62 -3.76 9.51
C ASN A 15 3.85 -4.08 8.23
N ARG A 16 3.77 -3.14 7.29
CA ARG A 16 3.10 -3.38 6.01
C ARG A 16 3.78 -2.63 4.90
N HIS A 17 3.75 -3.23 3.72
CA HIS A 17 4.23 -2.61 2.49
C HIS A 17 3.10 -2.67 1.47
N VAL A 18 2.68 -1.51 0.98
CA VAL A 18 1.57 -1.38 0.04
C VAL A 18 2.15 -1.10 -1.35
N PHE A 19 1.77 -1.92 -2.32
CA PHE A 19 2.18 -1.76 -3.71
C PHE A 19 0.97 -1.36 -4.54
N VAL A 20 1.02 -0.17 -5.12
CA VAL A 20 -0.02 0.31 -6.03
C VAL A 20 0.46 0.10 -7.46
N CYS A 21 -0.29 -0.67 -8.23
CA CYS A 21 0.04 -0.95 -9.62
C CYS A 21 -0.14 0.31 -10.46
N THR A 22 0.92 0.68 -11.19
CA THR A 22 0.89 1.81 -12.13
C THR A 22 1.21 1.37 -13.56
N GLY A 23 1.06 0.09 -13.86
CA GLY A 23 1.20 -0.42 -15.22
C GLY A 23 0.15 0.18 -16.15
N ALA A 24 0.30 -0.06 -17.46
CA ALA A 24 -0.55 0.58 -18.47
C ALA A 24 -2.04 0.36 -18.22
N SER A 25 -2.43 -0.88 -17.91
CA SER A 25 -3.84 -1.19 -17.67
C SER A 25 -4.39 -0.50 -16.43
N CYS A 26 -3.60 -0.43 -15.37
CA CYS A 26 -4.01 0.25 -14.14
C CYS A 26 -4.09 1.77 -14.35
N SER A 27 -3.19 2.33 -15.16
CA SER A 27 -3.21 3.76 -15.46
C SER A 27 -4.49 4.17 -16.19
N GLU A 28 -5.07 3.27 -17.00
CA GLU A 28 -6.35 3.52 -17.66
C GLU A 28 -7.50 3.63 -16.66
N HIS A 29 -7.32 3.13 -15.44
CA HIS A 29 -8.32 3.18 -14.37
C HIS A 29 -7.96 4.18 -13.28
N ASP A 30 -7.09 5.16 -13.61
CA ASP A 30 -6.73 6.27 -12.71
C ASP A 30 -5.99 5.80 -11.47
N SER A 31 -4.98 4.98 -11.65
CA SER A 31 -4.13 4.51 -10.53
C SER A 31 -3.39 5.66 -9.84
N ALA A 32 -3.12 6.76 -10.56
CA ALA A 32 -2.47 7.92 -9.96
C ALA A 32 -3.31 8.54 -8.85
N ALA A 33 -4.63 8.64 -9.05
CA ALA A 33 -5.52 9.16 -8.02
C ALA A 33 -5.57 8.23 -6.80
N THR A 34 -5.58 6.91 -7.03
CA THR A 34 -5.54 5.93 -5.96
C THR A 34 -4.24 6.05 -5.16
N LEU A 35 -3.11 6.17 -5.86
CA LEU A 35 -1.81 6.35 -5.22
C LEU A 35 -1.76 7.60 -4.35
N GLU A 36 -2.22 8.72 -4.87
CA GLU A 36 -2.22 9.98 -4.10
C GLU A 36 -3.16 9.91 -2.91
N ALA A 37 -4.28 9.21 -3.04
CA ALA A 37 -5.20 9.00 -1.92
C ALA A 37 -4.52 8.20 -0.80
N PHE A 38 -3.80 7.12 -1.15
CA PHE A 38 -3.04 6.37 -0.15
C PHE A 38 -2.00 7.24 0.54
N ARG A 39 -1.26 8.03 -0.24
CA ARG A 39 -0.25 8.91 0.34
C ARG A 39 -0.86 9.88 1.33
N ALA A 40 -1.94 10.54 0.94
CA ALA A 40 -2.60 11.53 1.78
C ALA A 40 -3.21 10.93 3.04
N VAL A 41 -3.93 9.81 2.90
CA VAL A 41 -4.62 9.19 4.04
C VAL A 41 -3.61 8.57 5.01
N LEU A 42 -2.58 7.89 4.50
CA LEU A 42 -1.55 7.32 5.35
C LEU A 42 -0.77 8.40 6.09
N LYS A 43 -0.45 9.49 5.40
CA LYS A 43 0.25 10.61 6.03
C LYS A 43 -0.60 11.25 7.13
N GLN A 44 -1.87 11.47 6.85
CA GLN A 44 -2.79 12.06 7.82
C GLN A 44 -2.97 11.18 9.05
N ALA A 45 -2.96 9.86 8.86
CA ALA A 45 -3.08 8.91 9.96
C ALA A 45 -1.77 8.69 10.72
N GLY A 46 -0.67 9.30 10.27
CA GLY A 46 0.65 9.11 10.88
C GLY A 46 1.28 7.77 10.58
N LEU A 47 0.81 7.05 9.56
CA LEU A 47 1.28 5.72 9.21
C LEU A 47 2.33 5.71 8.10
N LEU A 48 2.40 6.75 7.28
CA LEU A 48 3.28 6.76 6.12
C LEU A 48 4.75 6.89 6.54
N TYR A 49 5.56 5.92 6.15
CA TYR A 49 6.99 5.95 6.35
C TYR A 49 7.68 6.58 5.12
N GLY A 50 8.69 7.41 5.36
CA GLY A 50 9.56 7.91 4.31
C GLY A 50 9.57 9.43 4.22
N LYS A 51 10.16 9.95 3.15
CA LYS A 51 10.39 11.40 2.99
C LYS A 51 9.11 12.23 3.05
N ARG A 52 8.00 11.69 2.60
CA ARG A 52 6.73 12.41 2.55
C ARG A 52 5.83 12.09 3.72
N GLY A 53 6.37 11.43 4.73
CA GLY A 53 5.67 11.06 5.93
C GLY A 53 6.59 11.10 7.13
N SER A 54 6.23 10.35 8.16
CA SER A 54 7.02 10.28 9.39
C SER A 54 8.01 9.13 9.33
N MET A 55 9.21 9.34 9.86
CA MET A 55 10.16 8.24 10.04
C MET A 55 9.68 7.23 11.09
N ALA A 56 8.67 7.60 11.89
CA ALA A 56 8.00 6.69 12.80
C ALA A 56 6.84 5.93 12.16
N GLY A 57 6.52 6.21 10.90
CA GLY A 57 5.46 5.51 10.20
C GLY A 57 5.76 4.03 10.04
N THR A 58 4.70 3.22 9.97
CA THR A 58 4.81 1.75 9.92
C THR A 58 4.46 1.16 8.56
N VAL A 59 4.03 1.97 7.61
CA VAL A 59 3.58 1.52 6.29
C VAL A 59 4.43 2.16 5.19
N VAL A 60 5.04 1.32 4.36
CA VAL A 60 5.76 1.77 3.17
C VAL A 60 4.80 1.74 1.99
N LEU A 61 4.76 2.80 1.21
CA LEU A 61 3.94 2.91 0.02
C LEU A 61 4.84 2.95 -1.21
N THR A 62 4.62 2.04 -2.16
CA THR A 62 5.45 1.91 -3.34
C THR A 62 4.57 1.74 -4.59
N THR A 63 5.03 2.28 -5.70
CA THR A 63 4.44 1.99 -7.00
C THR A 63 5.15 0.79 -7.62
N CYS A 64 4.46 0.07 -8.49
CA CYS A 64 5.05 -1.03 -9.25
C CYS A 64 4.40 -1.11 -10.62
N GLY A 65 5.04 -1.85 -11.53
CA GLY A 65 4.52 -1.99 -12.89
C GLY A 65 3.28 -2.86 -12.97
N SER A 66 3.26 -3.96 -12.21
CA SER A 66 2.12 -4.86 -12.19
C SER A 66 2.17 -5.73 -10.95
N VAL A 67 1.00 -6.03 -10.41
CA VAL A 67 0.86 -7.00 -9.30
C VAL A 67 -0.02 -8.19 -9.71
N GLY A 68 -0.24 -8.36 -11.02
CA GLY A 68 -0.95 -9.51 -11.56
C GLY A 68 -2.42 -9.27 -11.90
N PHE A 69 -3.00 -8.16 -11.47
CA PHE A 69 -4.42 -7.86 -11.68
C PHE A 69 -4.65 -6.52 -12.38
N CYS A 70 -3.79 -6.19 -13.35
CA CYS A 70 -3.86 -4.87 -13.99
C CYS A 70 -5.17 -4.67 -14.75
N ASN A 71 -5.78 -5.73 -15.28
CA ASN A 71 -7.07 -5.63 -15.96
C ASN A 71 -8.25 -5.46 -14.99
N CYS A 72 -8.00 -5.58 -13.69
CA CYS A 72 -8.98 -5.30 -12.64
C CYS A 72 -8.53 -4.09 -11.80
N GLY A 73 -7.73 -3.21 -12.40
CA GLY A 73 -7.11 -2.10 -11.69
C GLY A 73 -8.07 -0.98 -11.33
N PRO A 74 -7.61 -0.04 -10.52
CA PRO A 74 -6.29 -0.06 -9.89
C PRO A 74 -6.14 -1.24 -8.92
N ALA A 75 -5.04 -1.99 -9.09
CA ALA A 75 -4.75 -3.13 -8.23
C ALA A 75 -3.77 -2.72 -7.12
N VAL A 76 -4.00 -3.24 -5.93
CA VAL A 76 -3.19 -2.93 -4.75
C VAL A 76 -2.84 -4.23 -4.03
N LEU A 77 -1.54 -4.44 -3.80
CA LEU A 77 -1.06 -5.59 -3.02
C LEU A 77 -0.61 -5.09 -1.65
N VAL A 78 -1.05 -5.76 -0.60
CA VAL A 78 -0.63 -5.48 0.77
C VAL A 78 0.21 -6.64 1.27
N TYR A 79 1.46 -6.36 1.59
CA TYR A 79 2.42 -7.33 2.13
C TYR A 79 2.70 -6.99 3.60
N PRO A 80 2.89 -7.94 4.48
CA PRO A 80 2.99 -9.40 4.29
C PRO A 80 1.65 -10.13 4.32
N ASP A 81 0.53 -9.44 4.38
CA ASP A 81 -0.80 -10.04 4.46
C ASP A 81 -1.11 -10.90 3.23
N GLY A 82 -0.48 -10.58 2.08
CA GLY A 82 -0.73 -11.30 0.84
C GLY A 82 -2.12 -11.07 0.28
N VAL A 83 -2.64 -9.85 0.42
CA VAL A 83 -3.97 -9.48 -0.05
C VAL A 83 -3.86 -8.61 -1.30
N TRP A 84 -4.50 -9.03 -2.38
CA TRP A 84 -4.65 -8.26 -3.61
C TRP A 84 -6.03 -7.64 -3.64
N TYR A 85 -6.10 -6.32 -3.53
CA TYR A 85 -7.33 -5.58 -3.76
C TYR A 85 -7.45 -5.21 -5.23
N HIS A 86 -8.66 -5.19 -5.76
CA HIS A 86 -8.92 -4.83 -7.15
C HIS A 86 -9.87 -3.64 -7.23
N SER A 87 -9.82 -2.94 -8.36
CA SER A 87 -10.72 -1.81 -8.65
C SER A 87 -10.75 -0.78 -7.53
N VAL A 88 -9.59 -0.53 -6.92
CA VAL A 88 -9.49 0.38 -5.79
C VAL A 88 -9.54 1.82 -6.29
N THR A 89 -10.59 2.55 -5.93
CA THR A 89 -10.70 3.97 -6.25
C THR A 89 -10.17 4.83 -5.10
N ALA A 90 -9.95 6.11 -5.38
CA ALA A 90 -9.53 7.03 -4.32
C ALA A 90 -10.54 7.05 -3.15
N ALA A 91 -11.82 6.86 -3.45
CA ALA A 91 -12.86 6.85 -2.42
C ALA A 91 -12.79 5.61 -1.51
N ASP A 92 -12.18 4.51 -1.97
CA ASP A 92 -12.04 3.28 -1.19
C ASP A 92 -10.87 3.33 -0.21
N VAL A 93 -9.91 4.22 -0.44
CA VAL A 93 -8.65 4.23 0.31
C VAL A 93 -8.84 4.49 1.81
N PRO A 94 -9.68 5.45 2.23
CA PRO A 94 -9.89 5.66 3.67
C PRO A 94 -10.39 4.41 4.38
N GLU A 95 -11.26 3.64 3.75
CA GLU A 95 -11.76 2.39 4.33
C GLU A 95 -10.65 1.35 4.46
N ILE A 96 -9.81 1.20 3.42
CA ILE A 96 -8.71 0.25 3.46
C ILE A 96 -7.74 0.61 4.59
N VAL A 97 -7.39 1.89 4.73
CA VAL A 97 -6.46 2.32 5.77
C VAL A 97 -7.07 2.10 7.15
N SER A 98 -8.31 2.51 7.36
CA SER A 98 -8.98 2.38 8.66
C SER A 98 -9.20 0.91 9.03
N GLU A 99 -9.74 0.11 8.12
CA GLU A 99 -10.08 -1.28 8.45
C GLU A 99 -8.87 -2.20 8.43
N HIS A 100 -8.08 -2.15 7.36
CA HIS A 100 -6.98 -3.11 7.20
C HIS A 100 -5.76 -2.71 8.01
N PHE A 101 -5.35 -1.45 7.94
CA PHE A 101 -4.07 -1.05 8.54
C PHE A 101 -4.18 -0.63 10.00
N GLN A 102 -5.33 -0.13 10.42
CA GLN A 102 -5.54 0.27 11.81
C GLN A 102 -6.26 -0.77 12.64
N ASN A 103 -7.19 -1.51 12.03
CA ASN A 103 -8.01 -2.50 12.75
C ASN A 103 -7.72 -3.94 12.35
N ASN A 104 -6.75 -4.18 11.49
CA ASN A 104 -6.35 -5.52 11.02
C ASN A 104 -7.49 -6.32 10.41
N ARG A 105 -8.43 -5.65 9.76
CA ARG A 105 -9.57 -6.30 9.10
C ARG A 105 -9.52 -6.03 7.61
N VAL A 106 -9.39 -7.10 6.83
CA VAL A 106 -9.36 -7.02 5.38
C VAL A 106 -10.71 -6.49 4.87
N VAL A 107 -10.67 -5.62 3.85
CA VAL A 107 -11.88 -5.10 3.20
C VAL A 107 -12.35 -6.11 2.17
N SER A 108 -13.20 -7.03 2.60
CA SER A 108 -13.56 -8.22 1.81
C SER A 108 -14.18 -7.90 0.46
N ARG A 109 -14.95 -6.83 0.35
CA ARG A 109 -15.61 -6.48 -0.92
C ARG A 109 -14.64 -6.14 -2.03
N LEU A 110 -13.40 -5.80 -1.69
CA LEU A 110 -12.38 -5.40 -2.67
C LEU A 110 -11.34 -6.48 -2.92
N VAL A 111 -11.40 -7.59 -2.19
CA VAL A 111 -10.39 -8.65 -2.31
C VAL A 111 -10.53 -9.39 -3.63
N GLY A 112 -9.45 -9.38 -4.43
CA GLY A 112 -9.35 -10.21 -5.63
C GLY A 112 -8.67 -11.54 -5.34
N LEU A 113 -7.65 -11.50 -4.47
CA LEU A 113 -6.92 -12.71 -4.08
C LEU A 113 -6.34 -12.50 -2.69
N LYS A 114 -6.31 -13.55 -1.92
CA LYS A 114 -5.62 -13.57 -0.63
C LYS A 114 -4.78 -14.84 -0.56
N LEU A 115 -3.50 -14.68 -0.26
CA LEU A 115 -2.62 -15.83 -0.11
C LEU A 115 -3.00 -16.64 1.12
N THR A 116 -2.99 -17.95 0.94
CA THR A 116 -3.21 -18.90 2.02
C THR A 116 -1.86 -19.46 2.44
N VAL A 117 -1.54 -19.37 3.69
CA VAL A 117 -0.25 -19.81 4.22
C VAL A 117 -0.46 -21.00 5.11
#